data_e5dedaad792416c64cdfc467e12f0015
#
_entry.id   e5dedaad792416c64cdfc467e12f0015
#
_cell.length_a   1.000
_cell.length_b   1.000
_cell.length_c   1.000
_cell.angle_alpha   90.00
_cell.angle_beta   90.00
_cell.angle_gamma   90.00
#
_symmetry.space_group_name_H-M   'P 1'
#
loop_
_entity.id
_entity.type
_entity.pdbx_description
1 polymer ?
#
loop_
_entity_poly.entity_id
_entity_poly.type
_entity_poly.pdbx_seq_one_letter_code
_entity_poly.pdbx_strand_id
1 'polypeptide(L)' 'MKITALIHDCSLDGETGYAATCVEFPEANGQGESVEDCLNDLRAAVSEVLTYRRSSIFETLAEGERLETLQA' A
#
# COMPACT_ATOMS: atom_id res chain seq x y z
N MET A 1 -5.11 -0.50 11.16
CA MET A 1 -4.65 -1.66 10.38
C MET A 1 -3.14 -1.69 10.36
N LYS A 2 -2.56 -2.88 10.53
CA LYS A 2 -1.11 -3.04 10.43
C LYS A 2 -0.74 -3.56 9.05
N ILE A 3 0.29 -2.99 8.47
CA ILE A 3 0.87 -3.47 7.21
C ILE A 3 2.35 -3.70 7.40
N THR A 4 2.91 -4.59 6.58
CA THR A 4 4.31 -4.96 6.64
C THR A 4 5.01 -4.50 5.37
N ALA A 5 6.10 -3.76 5.52
CA ALA A 5 6.89 -3.29 4.40
C ALA A 5 8.12 -4.20 4.22
N LEU A 6 8.33 -4.67 3.00
CA LEU A 6 9.58 -5.31 2.60
C LEU A 6 10.43 -4.21 1.97
N ILE A 7 11.50 -3.82 2.66
CA ILE A 7 12.35 -2.70 2.24
C ILE A 7 13.62 -3.23 1.61
N HIS A 8 13.96 -2.67 0.45
CA HIS A 8 15.17 -2.98 -0.29
C HIS A 8 16.08 -1.76 -0.34
N ASP A 9 17.35 -1.94 0.04
CA ASP A 9 18.39 -0.92 -0.08
C ASP A 9 18.94 -0.96 -1.50
N CYS A 10 18.64 0.08 -2.28
CA CYS A 10 19.01 0.14 -3.68
C CYS A 10 20.51 0.29 -3.92
N SER A 11 21.31 0.62 -2.87
CA SER A 11 22.75 0.73 -3.01
C SER A 11 23.41 -0.61 -3.40
N LEU A 12 22.77 -1.71 -3.07
CA LEU A 12 23.24 -3.03 -3.46
C LEU A 12 23.12 -3.28 -4.96
N ASP A 13 22.29 -2.51 -5.65
CA ASP A 13 22.09 -2.55 -7.09
C ASP A 13 22.83 -1.40 -7.80
N GLY A 14 23.67 -0.65 -7.08
CA GLY A 14 24.40 0.48 -7.63
C GLY A 14 23.60 1.77 -7.76
N GLU A 15 22.43 1.84 -7.11
CA GLU A 15 21.57 3.01 -7.11
C GLU A 15 21.53 3.65 -5.72
N THR A 16 20.77 4.74 -5.57
CA THR A 16 20.58 5.40 -4.28
C THR A 16 19.17 5.21 -3.77
N GLY A 17 19.01 5.34 -2.46
CA GLY A 17 17.69 5.31 -1.83
C GLY A 17 17.18 3.92 -1.52
N TYR A 18 15.88 3.85 -1.30
CA TYR A 18 15.19 2.64 -0.86
C TYR A 18 13.93 2.41 -1.69
N ALA A 19 13.58 1.15 -1.86
CA ALA A 19 12.31 0.73 -2.45
C ALA A 19 11.60 -0.18 -1.47
N ALA A 20 10.27 -0.19 -1.50
CA ALA A 20 9.49 -1.04 -0.61
C ALA A 20 8.27 -1.60 -1.32
N THR A 21 7.85 -2.77 -0.88
CA THR A 21 6.61 -3.41 -1.31
C THR A 21 5.82 -3.76 -0.04
N CYS A 22 4.51 -3.62 -0.09
CA CYS A 22 3.66 -4.05 1.01
C CYS A 22 3.38 -5.55 0.89
N VAL A 23 3.67 -6.29 1.95
CA VAL A 23 3.47 -7.74 1.96
C VAL A 23 2.00 -8.09 1.81
N GLU A 24 1.12 -7.37 2.51
CA GLU A 24 -0.33 -7.60 2.49
C GLU A 24 -1.00 -7.12 1.20
N PHE A 25 -0.42 -6.12 0.54
CA PHE A 25 -0.92 -5.54 -0.70
C PHE A 25 0.23 -5.44 -1.72
N PRO A 26 0.58 -6.56 -2.39
CA PRO A 26 1.77 -6.59 -3.25
C PRO A 26 1.76 -5.59 -4.41
N GLU A 27 0.58 -5.09 -4.78
CA GLU A 27 0.46 -4.07 -5.82
C GLU A 27 0.89 -2.67 -5.34
N ALA A 28 1.03 -2.46 -4.03
CA ALA A 28 1.48 -1.18 -3.48
C ALA A 28 3.00 -1.15 -3.36
N ASN A 29 3.61 -0.11 -3.93
CA ASN A 29 5.06 0.08 -3.92
C ASN A 29 5.38 1.49 -3.44
N GLY A 30 6.54 1.64 -2.81
CA GLY A 30 7.03 2.93 -2.37
C GLY A 30 8.52 3.05 -2.63
N GLN A 31 9.01 4.30 -2.70
CA GLN A 31 10.43 4.59 -2.86
C GLN A 31 10.74 5.92 -2.20
N GLY A 32 12.01 6.12 -1.86
CA GLY A 32 12.47 7.36 -1.24
C GLY A 32 13.96 7.34 -0.97
N GLU A 33 14.53 8.51 -0.72
CA GLU A 33 15.96 8.65 -0.40
C GLU A 33 16.30 8.15 1.00
N SER A 34 15.30 8.11 1.89
CA SER A 34 15.45 7.57 3.25
C SER A 34 14.40 6.49 3.47
N VAL A 35 14.60 5.67 4.51
CA VAL A 35 13.60 4.68 4.91
C VAL A 35 12.28 5.36 5.26
N GLU A 36 12.32 6.49 5.96
CA GLU A 36 11.12 7.24 6.35
C GLU A 36 10.34 7.70 5.12
N ASP A 37 11.02 8.31 4.14
CA ASP A 37 10.38 8.75 2.90
C ASP A 37 9.79 7.58 2.14
N CYS A 38 10.52 6.47 2.06
CA CYS A 38 10.07 5.25 1.41
C CYS A 38 8.80 4.71 2.07
N LEU A 39 8.75 4.67 3.40
CA LEU A 39 7.58 4.19 4.13
C LEU A 39 6.38 5.11 4.00
N ASN A 40 6.60 6.43 3.96
CA ASN A 40 5.52 7.39 3.74
C ASN A 40 4.92 7.22 2.35
N ASP A 41 5.76 7.01 1.35
CA ASP A 41 5.32 6.76 -0.03
C ASP A 41 4.54 5.45 -0.13
N LEU A 42 5.03 4.39 0.51
CA LEU A 42 4.32 3.10 0.55
C LEU A 42 2.96 3.23 1.25
N ARG A 43 2.90 3.97 2.35
CA ARG A 43 1.66 4.18 3.09
C ARG A 43 0.60 4.87 2.21
N ALA A 44 1.01 5.86 1.44
CA ALA A 44 0.13 6.54 0.49
C ALA A 44 -0.37 5.58 -0.60
N ALA A 45 0.52 4.74 -1.13
CA ALA A 45 0.16 3.75 -2.14
C ALA A 45 -0.85 2.72 -1.61
N VAL A 46 -0.68 2.25 -0.38
CA VAL A 46 -1.64 1.33 0.25
C VAL A 46 -3.01 1.99 0.40
N SER A 47 -3.02 3.26 0.81
CA SER A 47 -4.27 4.02 0.95
C SER A 47 -5.01 4.11 -0.39
N GLU A 48 -4.31 4.36 -1.49
CA GLU A 48 -4.90 4.40 -2.82
C GLU A 48 -5.47 3.06 -3.25
N VAL A 49 -4.75 1.96 -2.99
CA VAL A 49 -5.22 0.60 -3.30
C VAL A 49 -6.52 0.30 -2.56
N LEU A 50 -6.58 0.61 -1.26
CA LEU A 50 -7.76 0.38 -0.45
C LEU A 50 -8.95 1.21 -0.91
N THR A 51 -8.72 2.47 -1.25
CA THR A 51 -9.77 3.35 -1.78
C THR A 51 -10.33 2.81 -3.08
N TYR A 52 -9.47 2.36 -3.99
CA TYR A 52 -9.88 1.77 -5.26
C TYR A 52 -10.72 0.50 -5.05
N ARG A 53 -10.28 -0.40 -4.17
CA ARG A 53 -11.01 -1.64 -3.88
C ARG A 53 -12.40 -1.37 -3.31
N ARG A 54 -12.49 -0.41 -2.36
CA ARG A 54 -13.77 -0.02 -1.77
C ARG A 54 -14.72 0.54 -2.81
N SER A 55 -14.23 1.42 -3.69
CA SER A 55 -15.02 2.01 -4.76
C SER A 55 -15.52 0.97 -5.75
N SER A 56 -14.65 0.04 -6.15
CA SER A 56 -15.02 -1.03 -7.08
C SER A 56 -16.13 -1.91 -6.52
N ILE A 57 -16.02 -2.30 -5.25
CA ILE A 57 -17.05 -3.14 -4.62
C ILE A 57 -18.35 -2.36 -4.46
N PHE A 58 -18.27 -1.08 -4.09
CA PHE A 58 -19.46 -0.24 -3.95
C PHE A 58 -20.26 -0.18 -5.24
N GLU A 59 -19.58 -0.08 -6.40
CA GLU A 59 -20.23 -0.02 -7.70
C GLU A 59 -20.89 -1.34 -8.11
N THR A 60 -20.50 -2.46 -7.51
CA THR A 60 -20.98 -3.78 -7.86
C THR A 60 -21.84 -4.43 -6.78
N LEU A 61 -22.26 -3.66 -5.78
CA LEU A 61 -23.12 -4.18 -4.71
C LEU A 61 -24.44 -4.70 -5.27
N ALA A 62 -24.82 -5.89 -4.84
CA ALA A 62 -26.11 -6.47 -5.16
C ALA A 62 -27.17 -6.00 -4.15
N GLU A 63 -28.44 -6.21 -4.50
CA GLU A 63 -29.53 -5.91 -3.58
C GLU A 63 -29.35 -6.70 -2.27
N GLY A 64 -29.46 -6.00 -1.15
CA GLY A 64 -29.28 -6.60 0.18
C GLY A 64 -27.85 -6.58 0.70
N GLU A 65 -26.88 -6.18 -0.12
CA GLU A 65 -25.48 -6.06 0.30
C GLU A 65 -25.14 -4.63 0.70
N ARG A 66 -24.25 -4.48 1.66
CA ARG A 66 -23.72 -3.16 2.06
C ARG A 66 -22.31 -3.30 2.60
N LEU A 67 -21.58 -2.19 2.58
CA LEU A 67 -20.21 -2.13 3.12
C LEU A 67 -20.26 -1.54 4.53
N GLU A 68 -19.46 -2.14 5.42
CA GLU A 68 -19.23 -1.63 6.77
C GLU A 68 -17.73 -1.53 6.99
N THR A 69 -17.27 -0.47 7.67
CA THR A 69 -15.86 -0.29 8.01
C THR A 69 -15.61 -0.77 9.43
N LEU A 70 -14.64 -1.66 9.57
CA LEU A 70 -14.25 -2.22 10.85
C LEU A 70 -12.82 -1.83 11.18
N GLN A 71 -12.55 -1.61 12.47
CA GLN A 71 -11.19 -1.43 12.98
C GLN A 71 -10.58 -2.80 13.24
N ALA A 72 -9.38 -2.99 12.74
CA ALA A 72 -8.63 -4.24 12.93
C ALA A 72 -7.54 -4.08 14.00
#